data_eb8c76508360bb51e1b72b13a37bd262
#
_entry.id   eb8c76508360bb51e1b72b13a37bd262
#
_cell.length_a   1.000
_cell.length_b   1.000
_cell.length_c   1.000
_cell.angle_alpha   90.00
_cell.angle_beta   90.00
_cell.angle_gamma   90.00
#
_symmetry.space_group_name_H-M   'P 1'
#
loop_
_entity.id
_entity.type
_entity.pdbx_description
1 polymer ?
#
loop_
_entity_poly.entity_id
_entity_poly.type
_entity_poly.pdbx_seq_one_letter_code
_entity_poly.pdbx_strand_id
1 'polypeptide(L)'
;PAEEARAENAVRVLTEIMQAPDKGIPENLLQKAEAVVVVPDLVKAGLVLGGSRGKGLMAVRAPDGTWTNPSFVTMTGGSIGFQAGVQGIDVVLVFRTRRGADSVVNGKFTLGADASVAAGPVGRTASALTDAQLKAEIYSYSRARGLFAGIALDGSVLAIDHDANQAVYGADMTPRRIFSGAVGDVPGPLVVFRDALEEHSAR
;
A
#
# COMPACT_ATOMS: atom_id res chain seq x y z
N PRO A 1 -14.77 4.76 14.86
CA PRO A 1 -14.33 5.82 13.95
C PRO A 1 -13.97 5.29 12.57
N ALA A 2 -14.12 6.13 11.56
CA ALA A 2 -13.87 5.74 10.17
C ALA A 2 -12.40 5.34 9.93
N GLU A 3 -11.47 5.99 10.62
CA GLU A 3 -10.03 5.70 10.48
C GLU A 3 -9.66 4.34 11.06
N GLU A 4 -10.28 3.93 12.16
CA GLU A 4 -10.05 2.60 12.72
C GLU A 4 -10.62 1.51 11.81
N ALA A 5 -11.79 1.74 11.23
CA ALA A 5 -12.39 0.82 10.26
C ALA A 5 -11.50 0.68 9.02
N ARG A 6 -10.92 1.77 8.55
CA ARG A 6 -9.94 1.75 7.46
C ARG A 6 -8.74 0.87 7.80
N ALA A 7 -8.20 1.05 9.01
CA ALA A 7 -7.07 0.27 9.49
C ALA A 7 -7.41 -1.23 9.59
N GLU A 8 -8.58 -1.56 10.12
CA GLU A 8 -9.04 -2.95 10.21
C GLU A 8 -9.19 -3.58 8.82
N ASN A 9 -9.75 -2.84 7.87
CA ASN A 9 -9.89 -3.31 6.49
C ASN A 9 -8.53 -3.51 5.82
N ALA A 10 -7.58 -2.63 6.07
CA ALA A 10 -6.23 -2.78 5.54
C ALA A 10 -5.53 -4.03 6.10
N VAL A 11 -5.69 -4.29 7.40
CA VAL A 11 -5.18 -5.51 8.03
C VAL A 11 -5.80 -6.75 7.38
N ARG A 12 -7.11 -6.73 7.17
CA ARG A 12 -7.81 -7.86 6.54
C ARG A 12 -7.26 -8.13 5.14
N VAL A 13 -7.12 -7.11 4.31
CA VAL A 13 -6.58 -7.25 2.95
C VAL A 13 -5.17 -7.82 2.98
N LEU A 14 -4.31 -7.25 3.81
CA LEU A 14 -2.92 -7.70 3.94
C LEU A 14 -2.85 -9.16 4.38
N THR A 15 -3.61 -9.54 5.39
CA THR A 15 -3.62 -10.89 5.93
C THR A 15 -4.12 -11.90 4.89
N GLU A 16 -5.19 -11.58 4.18
CA GLU A 16 -5.75 -12.48 3.16
C GLU A 16 -4.76 -12.70 2.00
N ILE A 17 -4.06 -11.64 1.59
CA ILE A 17 -3.05 -11.74 0.53
C ILE A 17 -1.86 -12.58 0.99
N MET A 18 -1.41 -12.38 2.23
CA MET A 18 -0.25 -13.10 2.78
C MET A 18 -0.52 -14.57 3.06
N GLN A 19 -1.78 -14.96 3.26
CA GLN A 19 -2.14 -16.35 3.54
C GLN A 19 -2.29 -17.23 2.30
N ALA A 20 -2.14 -16.67 1.11
CA ALA A 20 -2.27 -17.41 -0.15
C ALA A 20 -0.88 -17.67 -0.76
N PRO A 21 -0.11 -18.68 -0.27
CA PRO A 21 1.30 -18.83 -0.63
C PRO A 21 1.56 -19.05 -2.12
N ASP A 22 0.62 -19.68 -2.84
CA ASP A 22 0.78 -19.93 -4.27
C ASP A 22 0.29 -18.77 -5.15
N LYS A 23 -0.42 -17.79 -4.58
CA LYS A 23 -1.05 -16.70 -5.32
C LYS A 23 -0.79 -15.34 -4.70
N GLY A 24 0.00 -15.29 -3.63
CA GLY A 24 0.30 -14.07 -2.91
C GLY A 24 1.49 -13.33 -3.47
N ILE A 25 1.87 -12.26 -2.79
CA ILE A 25 3.06 -11.48 -3.10
C ILE A 25 4.29 -12.36 -2.84
N PRO A 26 5.26 -12.43 -3.77
CA PRO A 26 6.46 -13.24 -3.57
C PRO A 26 7.20 -12.84 -2.30
N GLU A 27 7.66 -13.84 -1.55
CA GLU A 27 8.35 -13.62 -0.29
C GLU A 27 9.62 -12.77 -0.47
N ASN A 28 10.40 -13.02 -1.52
CA ASN A 28 11.61 -12.26 -1.81
C ASN A 28 11.32 -10.77 -2.05
N LEU A 29 10.18 -10.45 -2.65
CA LEU A 29 9.77 -9.07 -2.87
C LEU A 29 9.44 -8.39 -1.54
N LEU A 30 8.72 -9.07 -0.65
CA LEU A 30 8.38 -8.55 0.67
C LEU A 30 9.59 -8.37 1.57
N GLN A 31 10.52 -9.31 1.54
CA GLN A 31 11.75 -9.22 2.34
C GLN A 31 12.58 -7.99 1.99
N LYS A 32 12.53 -7.54 0.74
CA LYS A 32 13.29 -6.38 0.27
C LYS A 32 12.46 -5.11 0.16
N ALA A 33 11.19 -5.16 0.54
CA ALA A 33 10.31 -4.01 0.47
C ALA A 33 10.78 -2.89 1.39
N GLU A 34 10.78 -1.67 0.88
CA GLU A 34 11.08 -0.46 1.63
C GLU A 34 9.82 0.24 2.12
N ALA A 35 8.69 -0.02 1.48
CA ALA A 35 7.38 0.45 1.92
C ALA A 35 6.29 -0.46 1.37
N VAL A 36 5.18 -0.51 2.08
CA VAL A 36 3.96 -1.18 1.62
C VAL A 36 2.78 -0.24 1.83
N VAL A 37 1.95 -0.14 0.79
CA VAL A 37 0.69 0.63 0.85
C VAL A 37 -0.45 -0.36 0.62
N VAL A 38 -1.47 -0.28 1.47
CA VAL A 38 -2.68 -1.08 1.33
C VAL A 38 -3.87 -0.12 1.24
N VAL A 39 -4.59 -0.19 0.13
CA VAL A 39 -5.80 0.62 -0.11
C VAL A 39 -6.97 -0.35 -0.28
N PRO A 40 -7.74 -0.60 0.78
CA PRO A 40 -8.91 -1.45 0.65
C PRO A 40 -10.02 -0.72 -0.08
N ASP A 41 -10.77 -1.46 -0.87
CA ASP A 41 -12.01 -1.02 -1.48
C ASP A 41 -11.86 0.28 -2.32
N LEU A 42 -10.87 0.28 -3.21
CA LEU A 42 -10.71 1.36 -4.19
C LEU A 42 -11.90 1.33 -5.14
N VAL A 43 -12.68 2.40 -5.15
CA VAL A 43 -13.94 2.46 -5.89
C VAL A 43 -13.88 3.52 -6.97
N LYS A 44 -14.74 3.35 -7.98
CA LYS A 44 -14.94 4.35 -9.03
C LYS A 44 -15.59 5.59 -8.44
N ALA A 45 -14.94 6.74 -8.61
CA ALA A 45 -15.41 8.02 -8.04
C ALA A 45 -16.36 8.72 -9.01
N GLY A 46 -17.60 8.25 -9.08
CA GLY A 46 -18.65 8.85 -9.88
C GLY A 46 -18.71 8.36 -11.31
N LEU A 47 -19.88 8.47 -11.90
CA LEU A 47 -20.18 7.97 -13.25
C LEU A 47 -19.62 8.88 -14.36
N VAL A 48 -19.40 10.16 -14.06
CA VAL A 48 -19.09 11.16 -15.08
C VAL A 48 -17.59 11.36 -15.25
N LEU A 49 -16.80 11.19 -14.20
CA LEU A 49 -15.36 11.50 -14.24
C LEU A 49 -14.47 10.29 -14.46
N GLY A 50 -15.01 9.09 -14.45
CA GLY A 50 -14.25 7.88 -14.74
C GLY A 50 -13.05 7.60 -13.84
N GLY A 51 -12.87 8.38 -12.77
CA GLY A 51 -11.76 8.22 -11.84
C GLY A 51 -12.04 7.20 -10.74
N SER A 52 -11.00 6.86 -9.99
CA SER A 52 -11.11 6.00 -8.83
C SER A 52 -10.63 6.73 -7.58
N ARG A 53 -11.12 6.31 -6.41
CA ARG A 53 -10.74 6.87 -5.13
C ARG A 53 -10.73 5.80 -4.06
N GLY A 54 -9.71 5.82 -3.22
CA GLY A 54 -9.61 4.94 -2.06
C GLY A 54 -8.78 5.56 -0.96
N LYS A 55 -8.92 5.01 0.24
CA LYS A 55 -8.22 5.43 1.44
C LYS A 55 -7.52 4.22 2.04
N GLY A 56 -6.29 4.40 2.48
CA GLY A 56 -5.50 3.28 2.98
C GLY A 56 -4.43 3.67 3.97
N LEU A 57 -3.50 2.75 4.15
CA LEU A 57 -2.36 2.88 5.06
C LEU A 57 -1.05 2.66 4.29
N MET A 58 -0.02 3.37 4.72
CA MET A 58 1.35 3.20 4.25
C MET A 58 2.29 3.04 5.43
N ALA A 59 3.09 1.98 5.46
CA ALA A 59 4.19 1.83 6.39
C ALA A 59 5.50 1.75 5.64
N VAL A 60 6.57 2.22 6.25
CA VAL A 60 7.91 2.18 5.66
C VAL A 60 8.83 1.31 6.51
N ARG A 61 9.88 0.79 5.89
CA ARG A 61 10.88 -0.02 6.58
C ARG A 61 11.84 0.91 7.32
N ALA A 62 12.01 0.68 8.61
CA ALA A 62 13.00 1.40 9.41
C ALA A 62 14.41 0.89 9.09
N PRO A 63 15.46 1.68 9.40
CA PRO A 63 16.84 1.29 9.12
C PRO A 63 17.26 -0.06 9.74
N ASP A 64 16.65 -0.44 10.87
CA ASP A 64 16.92 -1.71 11.55
C ASP A 64 16.16 -2.91 10.94
N GLY A 65 15.37 -2.68 9.88
CA GLY A 65 14.59 -3.72 9.21
C GLY A 65 13.19 -3.92 9.75
N THR A 66 12.83 -3.26 10.85
CA THR A 66 11.45 -3.29 11.37
C THR A 66 10.56 -2.34 10.60
N TRP A 67 9.25 -2.42 10.83
CA TRP A 67 8.29 -1.55 10.17
C TRP A 67 7.86 -0.40 11.09
N THR A 68 7.65 0.75 10.50
CA THR A 68 7.16 1.94 11.21
C THR A 68 5.66 1.86 11.46
N ASN A 69 5.16 2.73 12.35
CA ASN A 69 3.73 2.98 12.44
C ASN A 69 3.22 3.49 11.09
N PRO A 70 2.02 3.06 10.66
CA PRO A 70 1.52 3.48 9.35
C PRO A 70 0.97 4.90 9.36
N SER A 71 1.18 5.60 8.24
CA SER A 71 0.49 6.85 7.91
C SER A 71 -0.75 6.54 7.11
N PHE A 72 -1.80 7.34 7.30
CA PHE A 72 -2.97 7.30 6.44
C PHE A 72 -2.63 7.93 5.09
N VAL A 73 -3.16 7.34 4.02
CA VAL A 73 -2.95 7.80 2.64
C VAL A 73 -4.28 7.77 1.87
N THR A 74 -4.31 8.53 0.79
CA THR A 74 -5.39 8.45 -0.20
C THR A 74 -4.80 8.07 -1.55
N MET A 75 -5.58 7.36 -2.35
CA MET A 75 -5.25 7.07 -3.74
C MET A 75 -6.37 7.55 -4.63
N THR A 76 -6.01 8.33 -5.65
CA THR A 76 -6.93 8.75 -6.69
C THR A 76 -6.33 8.36 -8.03
N GLY A 77 -7.16 8.01 -9.00
CA GLY A 77 -6.62 7.62 -10.28
C GLY A 77 -7.57 7.83 -11.41
N GLY A 78 -7.01 7.80 -12.61
CA GLY A 78 -7.76 7.71 -13.83
C GLY A 78 -8.43 6.35 -13.96
N SER A 79 -8.87 6.01 -15.16
CA SER A 79 -9.57 4.76 -15.42
C SER A 79 -8.64 3.55 -15.18
N ILE A 80 -8.57 3.10 -13.95
CA ILE A 80 -7.91 1.84 -13.63
C ILE A 80 -8.84 0.74 -14.11
N GLY A 81 -8.84 0.42 -15.39
CA GLY A 81 -9.49 -0.76 -15.93
C GLY A 81 -10.75 -1.25 -15.18
N PHE A 82 -11.50 -0.35 -14.57
CA PHE A 82 -12.76 -0.70 -13.92
C PHE A 82 -13.73 -1.11 -15.02
N GLN A 83 -13.79 -2.39 -15.26
CA GLN A 83 -14.79 -2.92 -16.15
C GLN A 83 -16.17 -2.76 -15.52
N ALA A 84 -17.18 -2.65 -16.36
CA ALA A 84 -18.57 -2.57 -15.91
C ALA A 84 -18.87 -3.74 -14.97
N GLY A 85 -19.41 -3.42 -13.78
CA GLY A 85 -19.76 -4.42 -12.77
C GLY A 85 -18.74 -4.69 -11.68
N VAL A 86 -17.55 -4.11 -11.75
CA VAL A 86 -16.58 -4.17 -10.64
C VAL A 86 -16.87 -3.00 -9.70
N GLN A 87 -17.29 -3.29 -8.47
CA GLN A 87 -17.67 -2.25 -7.52
C GLN A 87 -16.51 -1.70 -6.69
N GLY A 88 -15.45 -2.48 -6.53
CA GLY A 88 -14.28 -2.05 -5.81
C GLY A 88 -13.20 -3.10 -5.89
N ILE A 89 -11.96 -2.68 -5.71
CA ILE A 89 -10.81 -3.58 -5.64
C ILE A 89 -9.97 -3.22 -4.43
N ASP A 90 -9.33 -4.21 -3.85
CA ASP A 90 -8.29 -3.98 -2.85
C ASP A 90 -6.97 -3.84 -3.60
N VAL A 91 -6.17 -2.85 -3.22
CA VAL A 91 -4.89 -2.57 -3.87
C VAL A 91 -3.76 -2.68 -2.85
N VAL A 92 -2.67 -3.33 -3.25
CA VAL A 92 -1.43 -3.36 -2.47
C VAL A 92 -0.29 -2.89 -3.36
N LEU A 93 0.49 -1.94 -2.87
CA LEU A 93 1.72 -1.47 -3.53
C LEU A 93 2.92 -1.90 -2.69
N VAL A 94 3.91 -2.48 -3.35
CA VAL A 94 5.17 -2.86 -2.71
C VAL A 94 6.28 -2.00 -3.32
N PHE A 95 6.88 -1.15 -2.51
CA PHE A 95 7.97 -0.27 -2.91
C PHE A 95 9.30 -0.97 -2.70
N ARG A 96 10.12 -1.04 -3.72
CA ARG A 96 11.44 -1.64 -3.65
C ARG A 96 12.55 -0.64 -3.36
N THR A 97 12.28 0.66 -3.52
CA THR A 97 13.28 1.70 -3.32
C THR A 97 12.90 2.66 -2.21
N ARG A 98 13.88 3.08 -1.43
CA ARG A 98 13.69 4.10 -0.40
C ARG A 98 13.32 5.44 -1.03
N ARG A 99 13.89 5.75 -2.18
CA ARG A 99 13.60 6.99 -2.91
C ARG A 99 12.11 7.11 -3.24
N GLY A 100 11.51 6.03 -3.73
CA GLY A 100 10.07 6.01 -4.02
C GLY A 100 9.24 6.27 -2.77
N ALA A 101 9.57 5.58 -1.68
CA ALA A 101 8.86 5.74 -0.41
C ALA A 101 8.98 7.17 0.13
N ASP A 102 10.18 7.74 0.10
CA ASP A 102 10.42 9.11 0.60
C ASP A 102 9.69 10.16 -0.24
N SER A 103 9.53 9.93 -1.53
CA SER A 103 8.84 10.86 -2.43
C SER A 103 7.37 11.04 -2.08
N VAL A 104 6.72 10.02 -1.53
CA VAL A 104 5.31 10.11 -1.12
C VAL A 104 5.14 11.12 0.01
N VAL A 105 6.10 11.21 0.90
CA VAL A 105 6.07 12.14 2.06
C VAL A 105 6.14 13.59 1.62
N ASN A 106 6.78 13.86 0.49
CA ASN A 106 7.08 15.23 0.04
C ASN A 106 5.96 15.89 -0.76
N GLY A 107 4.86 15.19 -1.04
CA GLY A 107 3.74 15.77 -1.77
C GLY A 107 2.96 14.71 -2.53
N LYS A 108 2.25 15.15 -3.56
CA LYS A 108 1.52 14.23 -4.44
C LYS A 108 2.49 13.37 -5.23
N PHE A 109 2.26 12.08 -5.20
CA PHE A 109 3.12 11.11 -5.84
C PHE A 109 2.34 10.41 -6.95
N THR A 110 2.81 10.53 -8.19
CA THR A 110 2.15 9.92 -9.34
C THR A 110 2.88 8.65 -9.74
N LEU A 111 2.17 7.53 -9.70
CA LEU A 111 2.70 6.23 -10.11
C LEU A 111 3.01 6.24 -11.61
N GLY A 112 4.20 5.77 -11.94
CA GLY A 112 4.69 5.74 -13.31
C GLY A 112 5.45 7.00 -13.71
N ALA A 113 5.13 8.17 -13.13
CA ALA A 113 5.83 9.42 -13.42
C ALA A 113 6.92 9.71 -12.38
N ASP A 114 6.61 9.62 -11.09
CA ASP A 114 7.57 9.90 -10.01
C ASP A 114 8.44 8.70 -9.66
N ALA A 115 7.92 7.49 -9.87
CA ALA A 115 8.65 6.25 -9.78
C ALA A 115 8.04 5.23 -10.74
N SER A 116 8.85 4.34 -11.27
CA SER A 116 8.35 3.29 -12.15
C SER A 116 7.43 2.33 -11.39
N VAL A 117 6.33 1.95 -12.02
CA VAL A 117 5.36 1.01 -11.46
C VAL A 117 5.07 -0.07 -12.50
N ALA A 118 4.90 -1.29 -12.04
CA ALA A 118 4.54 -2.41 -12.89
C ALA A 118 3.54 -3.32 -12.17
N ALA A 119 2.79 -4.09 -12.95
CA ALA A 119 1.96 -5.16 -12.40
C ALA A 119 2.85 -6.16 -11.65
N GLY A 120 2.46 -6.50 -10.43
CA GLY A 120 3.25 -7.38 -9.58
C GLY A 120 3.28 -8.81 -10.11
N PRO A 121 4.44 -9.50 -10.04
CA PRO A 121 4.52 -10.92 -10.38
C PRO A 121 3.78 -11.76 -9.35
N VAL A 122 3.07 -12.78 -9.80
CA VAL A 122 2.29 -13.70 -8.95
C VAL A 122 2.60 -15.15 -9.30
N GLY A 123 2.33 -16.04 -8.36
CA GLY A 123 2.49 -17.48 -8.58
C GLY A 123 3.87 -18.00 -8.23
N ARG A 124 4.07 -19.30 -8.43
CA ARG A 124 5.30 -19.99 -8.05
C ARG A 124 6.54 -19.49 -8.80
N THR A 125 6.37 -19.17 -10.08
CA THR A 125 7.48 -18.68 -10.90
C THR A 125 7.97 -17.31 -10.44
N ALA A 126 7.09 -16.54 -9.80
CA ALA A 126 7.44 -15.20 -9.32
C ALA A 126 8.48 -15.25 -8.20
N SER A 127 8.43 -16.24 -7.32
CA SER A 127 9.39 -16.36 -6.22
C SER A 127 10.80 -16.72 -6.67
N ALA A 128 10.96 -17.19 -7.91
CA ALA A 128 12.26 -17.49 -8.51
C ALA A 128 12.89 -16.29 -9.21
N LEU A 129 12.18 -15.15 -9.31
CA LEU A 129 12.71 -13.96 -9.95
C LEU A 129 13.85 -13.34 -9.14
N THR A 130 14.90 -12.95 -9.84
CA THR A 130 16.05 -12.27 -9.23
C THR A 130 15.83 -10.75 -9.20
N ASP A 131 16.64 -10.03 -8.43
CA ASP A 131 16.61 -8.57 -8.41
C ASP A 131 16.86 -7.96 -9.79
N ALA A 132 17.66 -8.61 -10.62
CA ALA A 132 17.93 -8.15 -11.99
C ALA A 132 16.68 -8.21 -12.86
N GLN A 133 15.75 -9.09 -12.55
CA GLN A 133 14.49 -9.26 -13.28
C GLN A 133 13.38 -8.36 -12.72
N LEU A 134 13.47 -7.97 -11.45
CA LEU A 134 12.53 -7.07 -10.80
C LEU A 134 13.02 -5.63 -10.97
N LYS A 135 12.64 -4.97 -12.06
CA LYS A 135 13.20 -3.67 -12.47
C LYS A 135 12.38 -2.46 -12.06
N ALA A 136 11.09 -2.64 -11.79
CA ALA A 136 10.26 -1.52 -11.35
C ALA A 136 10.56 -1.13 -9.91
N GLU A 137 10.38 0.15 -9.58
CA GLU A 137 10.51 0.61 -8.21
C GLU A 137 9.31 0.20 -7.36
N ILE A 138 8.14 0.06 -7.98
CA ILE A 138 6.89 -0.30 -7.28
C ILE A 138 6.21 -1.43 -8.06
N TYR A 139 5.75 -2.43 -7.32
CA TYR A 139 4.90 -3.49 -7.86
C TYR A 139 3.51 -3.38 -7.28
N SER A 140 2.51 -3.42 -8.16
CA SER A 140 1.11 -3.21 -7.80
C SER A 140 0.32 -4.50 -7.92
N TYR A 141 -0.54 -4.73 -6.93
CA TYR A 141 -1.41 -5.89 -6.87
C TYR A 141 -2.84 -5.45 -6.62
N SER A 142 -3.78 -6.22 -7.12
CA SER A 142 -5.20 -6.03 -6.85
C SER A 142 -5.82 -7.33 -6.39
N ARG A 143 -6.87 -7.18 -5.60
CA ARG A 143 -7.77 -8.27 -5.27
C ARG A 143 -9.19 -7.83 -5.55
N ALA A 144 -9.87 -8.57 -6.43
CA ALA A 144 -11.26 -8.32 -6.82
C ALA A 144 -12.00 -9.65 -6.86
N ARG A 145 -13.13 -9.74 -6.17
CA ARG A 145 -13.97 -10.96 -6.14
C ARG A 145 -13.18 -12.22 -5.77
N GLY A 146 -12.25 -12.10 -4.81
CA GLY A 146 -11.43 -13.21 -4.36
C GLY A 146 -10.24 -13.54 -5.27
N LEU A 147 -10.11 -12.89 -6.42
CA LEU A 147 -8.99 -13.10 -7.33
C LEU A 147 -7.88 -12.09 -7.05
N PHE A 148 -6.68 -12.61 -6.83
CA PHE A 148 -5.46 -11.83 -6.64
C PHE A 148 -4.66 -11.80 -7.93
N ALA A 149 -4.22 -10.61 -8.34
CA ALA A 149 -3.46 -10.44 -9.59
C ALA A 149 -2.58 -9.20 -9.54
N GLY A 150 -1.57 -9.16 -10.39
CA GLY A 150 -0.85 -7.93 -10.67
C GLY A 150 -1.73 -6.97 -11.46
N ILE A 151 -1.61 -5.68 -11.20
CA ILE A 151 -2.39 -4.65 -11.88
C ILE A 151 -1.50 -3.47 -12.25
N ALA A 152 -1.74 -2.86 -13.40
CA ALA A 152 -1.05 -1.63 -13.81
C ALA A 152 -1.81 -0.41 -13.27
N LEU A 153 -1.11 0.43 -12.52
CA LEU A 153 -1.69 1.60 -11.87
C LEU A 153 -1.03 2.91 -12.29
N ASP A 154 -0.44 2.94 -13.49
CA ASP A 154 0.19 4.15 -14.01
C ASP A 154 -0.80 5.31 -14.03
N GLY A 155 -0.35 6.49 -13.60
CA GLY A 155 -1.18 7.68 -13.55
C GLY A 155 -1.98 7.85 -12.27
N SER A 156 -2.06 6.83 -11.42
CA SER A 156 -2.70 6.96 -10.12
C SER A 156 -1.86 7.86 -9.20
N VAL A 157 -2.53 8.64 -8.36
CA VAL A 157 -1.88 9.58 -7.44
C VAL A 157 -2.05 9.09 -6.01
N LEU A 158 -0.94 8.94 -5.32
CA LEU A 158 -0.88 8.61 -3.90
C LEU A 158 -0.53 9.87 -3.12
N ALA A 159 -1.25 10.14 -2.05
CA ALA A 159 -1.02 11.31 -1.22
C ALA A 159 -1.20 10.98 0.25
N ILE A 160 -0.48 11.68 1.10
CA ILE A 160 -0.65 11.58 2.56
C ILE A 160 -2.03 12.16 2.92
N ASP A 161 -2.77 11.45 3.75
CA ASP A 161 -4.04 11.90 4.30
C ASP A 161 -3.78 12.62 5.63
N HIS A 162 -3.47 13.90 5.54
CA HIS A 162 -3.10 14.69 6.72
C HIS A 162 -4.24 14.79 7.73
N ASP A 163 -5.47 14.91 7.26
CA ASP A 163 -6.64 15.02 8.14
C ASP A 163 -6.82 13.75 8.97
N ALA A 164 -6.71 12.59 8.35
CA ALA A 164 -6.81 11.32 9.06
C ALA A 164 -5.65 11.13 10.04
N ASN A 165 -4.43 11.49 9.64
CA ASN A 165 -3.26 11.43 10.53
C ASN A 165 -3.46 12.31 11.77
N GLN A 166 -3.96 13.52 11.60
CA GLN A 166 -4.22 14.43 12.72
C GLN A 166 -5.34 13.91 13.61
N ALA A 167 -6.38 13.35 13.01
CA ALA A 167 -7.51 12.80 13.77
C ALA A 167 -7.09 11.63 14.68
N VAL A 168 -6.15 10.81 14.24
CA VAL A 168 -5.74 9.60 14.96
C VAL A 168 -4.53 9.86 15.84
N TYR A 169 -3.51 10.55 15.32
CA TYR A 169 -2.23 10.72 16.03
C TYR A 169 -2.09 12.06 16.76
N GLY A 170 -2.94 13.04 16.45
CA GLY A 170 -2.89 14.36 17.06
C GLY A 170 -2.66 15.51 16.07
N ALA A 171 -3.01 16.74 16.50
CA ALA A 171 -3.10 17.91 15.62
C ALA A 171 -1.79 18.29 14.91
N ASP A 172 -0.65 18.03 15.55
CA ASP A 172 0.66 18.42 15.00
C ASP A 172 1.38 17.27 14.29
N MET A 173 0.66 16.21 13.97
CA MET A 173 1.27 15.02 13.43
C MET A 173 1.61 15.16 11.94
N THR A 174 2.82 14.72 11.58
CA THR A 174 3.31 14.67 10.21
C THR A 174 3.71 13.24 9.87
N PRO A 175 3.75 12.86 8.59
CA PRO A 175 4.21 11.51 8.22
C PRO A 175 5.65 11.24 8.69
N ARG A 176 6.53 12.22 8.69
CA ARG A 176 7.90 12.05 9.19
C ARG A 176 7.91 11.69 10.67
N ARG A 177 7.08 12.33 11.48
CA ARG A 177 6.96 12.01 12.90
C ARG A 177 6.37 10.63 13.13
N ILE A 178 5.36 10.25 12.34
CA ILE A 178 4.77 8.92 12.40
C ILE A 178 5.83 7.86 12.12
N PHE A 179 6.58 8.02 11.04
CA PHE A 179 7.59 7.06 10.61
C PHE A 179 8.81 7.02 11.53
N SER A 180 9.11 8.09 12.25
CA SER A 180 10.20 8.10 13.23
C SER A 180 9.81 7.57 14.60
N GLY A 181 8.52 7.30 14.83
CA GLY A 181 8.02 6.85 16.12
C GLY A 181 7.74 7.97 17.10
N ALA A 182 7.81 9.23 16.67
CA ALA A 182 7.54 10.40 17.53
C ALA A 182 6.02 10.61 17.68
N VAL A 183 5.33 9.62 18.19
CA VAL A 183 3.88 9.59 18.39
C VAL A 183 3.57 9.12 19.81
N GLY A 184 2.38 9.46 20.31
CA GLY A 184 1.88 8.95 21.57
C GLY A 184 1.29 7.55 21.40
N ASP A 185 0.12 7.33 21.98
CA ASP A 185 -0.55 6.03 21.86
C ASP A 185 -0.97 5.76 20.42
N VAL A 186 -0.71 4.53 19.97
CA VAL A 186 -1.08 4.07 18.63
C VAL A 186 -2.28 3.13 18.77
N PRO A 187 -3.41 3.40 18.08
CA PRO A 187 -4.57 2.51 18.12
C PRO A 187 -4.23 1.08 17.71
N GLY A 188 -4.90 0.12 18.34
CA GLY A 188 -4.65 -1.31 18.15
C GLY A 188 -4.60 -1.77 16.69
N PRO A 189 -5.57 -1.38 15.82
CA PRO A 189 -5.54 -1.80 14.42
C PRO A 189 -4.28 -1.36 13.67
N LEU A 190 -3.71 -0.21 13.99
CA LEU A 190 -2.47 0.27 13.38
C LEU A 190 -1.27 -0.55 13.83
N VAL A 191 -1.24 -0.95 15.10
CA VAL A 191 -0.20 -1.85 15.63
C VAL A 191 -0.29 -3.21 14.95
N VAL A 192 -1.51 -3.75 14.80
CA VAL A 192 -1.73 -5.05 14.13
C VAL A 192 -1.26 -4.99 12.68
N PHE A 193 -1.50 -3.90 11.98
CA PHE A 193 -1.02 -3.71 10.61
C PHE A 193 0.51 -3.79 10.52
N ARG A 194 1.18 -3.06 11.39
CA ARG A 194 2.65 -3.07 11.49
C ARG A 194 3.17 -4.47 11.80
N ASP A 195 2.57 -5.14 12.78
CA ASP A 195 3.00 -6.47 13.21
C ASP A 195 2.78 -7.52 12.10
N ALA A 196 1.71 -7.40 11.33
CA ALA A 196 1.46 -8.28 10.18
C ALA A 196 2.55 -8.13 9.12
N LEU A 197 3.00 -6.90 8.84
CA LEU A 197 4.12 -6.66 7.94
C LEU A 197 5.40 -7.28 8.47
N GLU A 198 5.69 -7.15 9.75
CA GLU A 198 6.89 -7.74 10.36
C GLU A 198 6.87 -9.27 10.28
N GLU A 199 5.73 -9.88 10.54
CA GLU A 199 5.57 -11.33 10.48
C GLU A 199 5.85 -11.88 9.08
N HIS A 200 5.35 -11.22 8.04
CA HIS A 200 5.39 -11.74 6.67
C HIS A 200 6.58 -11.25 5.85
N SER A 201 7.36 -10.32 6.35
CA SER A 201 8.45 -9.69 5.60
C SER A 201 9.77 -9.64 6.35
N ALA A 202 9.95 -10.52 7.31
CA ALA A 202 11.20 -10.57 8.11
C ALA A 202 12.42 -10.79 7.20
N ARG A 203 13.46 -9.99 7.45
CA ARG A 203 14.75 -10.12 6.77
C ARG A 203 15.66 -11.13 7.50
#